data_3d5e4aef3fb2290faf86a4cfbe5da230
#
_entry.id   3d5e4aef3fb2290faf86a4cfbe5da230
#
_cell.length_a   1.000
_cell.length_b   1.000
_cell.length_c   1.000
_cell.angle_alpha   90.00
_cell.angle_beta   90.00
_cell.angle_gamma   90.00
#
_symmetry.space_group_name_H-M   'P 1'
#
loop_
_entity.id
_entity.type
_entity.pdbx_description
1 polymer ?
#
loop_
_entity_poly.entity_id
_entity_poly.type
_entity_poly.pdbx_seq_one_letter_code
_entity_poly.pdbx_strand_id
1 'polypeptide(L)'
;MIDPKALTELIPDWKAKGAPLETAVTQDRFCLFTKSGAFTLPHFLFPPLMSNRGNFIVSLSNLCKWLGREAEALGVEIYPGFPAHDLIVEEGVVKGVITGDLGVAKDGHHKDSYTPG
;
A
#
# COMPACT_ATOMS: atom_id res chain seq x y z
N MET A 1 -8.54 -1.80 5.12
CA MET A 1 -9.37 -2.58 4.17
C MET A 1 -8.87 -2.34 2.77
N ILE A 2 -9.04 -3.32 1.89
CA ILE A 2 -8.61 -3.23 0.49
C ILE A 2 -9.70 -3.81 -0.42
N ASP A 3 -9.95 -3.13 -1.54
CA ASP A 3 -10.73 -3.66 -2.65
C ASP A 3 -9.80 -4.55 -3.49
N PRO A 4 -10.13 -5.84 -3.71
CA PRO A 4 -9.26 -6.76 -4.44
C PRO A 4 -9.29 -6.55 -5.96
N LYS A 5 -10.05 -5.59 -6.48
CA LYS A 5 -10.26 -5.39 -7.91
C LYS A 5 -8.93 -5.22 -8.66
N ALA A 6 -8.11 -4.25 -8.27
CA ALA A 6 -6.83 -3.99 -8.93
C ALA A 6 -5.87 -5.20 -8.81
N LEU A 7 -5.88 -5.89 -7.66
CA LEU A 7 -5.09 -7.10 -7.46
C LEU A 7 -5.57 -8.24 -8.38
N THR A 8 -6.88 -8.39 -8.55
CA THR A 8 -7.47 -9.40 -9.43
C THR A 8 -7.19 -9.12 -10.91
N GLU A 9 -7.15 -7.86 -11.30
CA GLU A 9 -6.75 -7.44 -12.66
C GLU A 9 -5.27 -7.71 -12.93
N LEU A 10 -4.40 -7.47 -11.95
CA LEU A 10 -2.95 -7.66 -12.07
C LEU A 10 -2.54 -9.13 -11.93
N ILE A 11 -3.06 -9.83 -10.95
CA ILE A 11 -2.72 -11.22 -10.60
C ILE A 11 -4.02 -12.00 -10.40
N PRO A 12 -4.66 -12.49 -11.49
CA PRO A 12 -5.98 -13.15 -11.40
C PRO A 12 -6.03 -14.36 -10.47
N ASP A 13 -4.91 -15.06 -10.34
CA ASP A 13 -4.72 -16.24 -9.49
C ASP A 13 -4.17 -15.96 -8.09
N TRP A 14 -4.30 -14.70 -7.59
CA TRP A 14 -3.75 -14.26 -6.31
C TRP A 14 -4.14 -15.15 -5.12
N LYS A 15 -5.35 -15.74 -5.16
CA LYS A 15 -5.80 -16.66 -4.10
C LYS A 15 -4.98 -17.95 -4.09
N ALA A 16 -4.75 -18.54 -5.27
CA ALA A 16 -3.95 -19.76 -5.41
C ALA A 16 -2.47 -19.51 -5.06
N LYS A 17 -1.99 -18.30 -5.31
CA LYS A 17 -0.64 -17.84 -4.94
C LYS A 17 -0.48 -17.44 -3.47
N GLY A 18 -1.53 -17.57 -2.66
CA GLY A 18 -1.47 -17.31 -1.22
C GLY A 18 -1.31 -15.83 -0.86
N ALA A 19 -1.96 -14.93 -1.62
CA ALA A 19 -2.04 -13.53 -1.22
C ALA A 19 -2.71 -13.41 0.17
N PRO A 20 -2.21 -12.53 1.08
CA PRO A 20 -2.68 -12.44 2.46
C PRO A 20 -4.01 -11.68 2.59
N LEU A 21 -5.02 -12.06 1.80
CA LEU A 21 -6.38 -11.53 1.80
C LEU A 21 -7.35 -12.60 2.32
N GLU A 22 -7.22 -12.96 3.61
CA GLU A 22 -7.97 -14.07 4.21
C GLU A 22 -9.29 -13.62 4.84
N THR A 23 -9.37 -12.38 5.34
CA THR A 23 -10.51 -11.89 6.11
C THR A 23 -11.42 -11.03 5.25
N ALA A 24 -12.46 -11.64 4.67
CA ALA A 24 -13.49 -10.92 3.93
C ALA A 24 -14.35 -10.05 4.86
N VAL A 25 -14.74 -8.86 4.40
CA VAL A 25 -15.69 -8.01 5.13
C VAL A 25 -17.08 -8.61 5.02
N THR A 26 -17.61 -9.09 6.14
CA THR A 26 -18.95 -9.67 6.23
C THR A 26 -19.99 -8.66 6.69
N GLN A 27 -19.57 -7.64 7.44
CA GLN A 27 -20.47 -6.60 7.95
C GLN A 27 -19.75 -5.25 8.01
N ASP A 28 -20.48 -4.21 7.64
CA ASP A 28 -20.03 -2.83 7.66
C ASP A 28 -21.08 -1.97 8.38
N ARG A 29 -20.62 -1.10 9.29
CA ARG A 29 -21.51 -0.22 10.06
C ARG A 29 -20.92 1.17 10.15
N PHE A 30 -21.72 2.16 9.79
CA PHE A 30 -21.37 3.55 10.00
C PHE A 30 -22.08 4.08 11.26
N CYS A 31 -21.30 4.49 12.26
CA CYS A 31 -21.82 4.95 13.54
C CYS A 31 -21.41 6.38 13.83
N LEU A 32 -22.37 7.20 14.23
CA LEU A 32 -22.13 8.51 14.83
C LEU A 32 -22.12 8.36 16.35
N PHE A 33 -21.02 8.78 16.97
CA PHE A 33 -20.87 8.76 18.42
C PHE A 33 -21.24 10.11 19.00
N THR A 34 -22.05 10.08 20.06
CA THR A 34 -22.45 11.26 20.86
C THR A 34 -21.90 11.09 22.27
N LYS A 35 -22.04 12.14 23.12
CA LYS A 35 -21.63 12.06 24.52
C LYS A 35 -22.39 10.99 25.33
N SER A 36 -23.59 10.61 24.88
CA SER A 36 -24.49 9.68 25.61
C SER A 36 -24.73 8.37 24.88
N GLY A 37 -24.17 8.14 23.68
CA GLY A 37 -24.39 6.88 22.95
C GLY A 37 -23.90 6.89 21.52
N ALA A 38 -24.24 5.83 20.76
CA ALA A 38 -23.93 5.69 19.36
C ALA A 38 -25.23 5.53 18.55
N PHE A 39 -25.26 6.17 17.40
CA PHE A 39 -26.36 6.08 16.42
C PHE A 39 -25.83 5.46 15.13
N THR A 40 -26.44 4.35 14.68
CA THR A 40 -26.05 3.68 13.44
C THR A 40 -26.86 4.24 12.27
N LEU A 41 -26.18 4.70 11.24
CA LEU A 41 -26.80 5.19 10.02
C LEU A 41 -27.01 4.06 9.02
N PRO A 42 -28.17 4.00 8.35
CA PRO A 42 -28.45 2.99 7.33
C PRO A 42 -27.56 3.17 6.09
N HIS A 43 -27.07 2.06 5.55
CA HIS A 43 -26.15 2.06 4.39
C HIS A 43 -26.73 2.71 3.12
N PHE A 44 -28.05 2.66 2.92
CA PHE A 44 -28.68 3.24 1.73
C PHE A 44 -28.57 4.78 1.64
N LEU A 45 -28.18 5.44 2.74
CA LEU A 45 -27.94 6.88 2.77
C LEU A 45 -26.54 7.28 2.26
N PHE A 46 -25.68 6.29 1.99
CA PHE A 46 -24.30 6.55 1.59
C PHE A 46 -24.03 6.20 0.13
N PRO A 47 -23.10 6.91 -0.52
CA PRO A 47 -22.63 6.54 -1.85
C PRO A 47 -22.06 5.11 -1.88
N PRO A 48 -22.16 4.41 -3.03
CA PRO A 48 -21.62 3.05 -3.17
C PRO A 48 -20.13 2.92 -2.80
N LEU A 49 -19.36 3.99 -2.99
CA LEU A 49 -17.92 4.06 -2.61
C LEU A 49 -17.66 3.90 -1.11
N MET A 50 -18.66 4.13 -0.27
CA MET A 50 -18.55 3.94 1.19
C MET A 50 -18.92 2.52 1.62
N SER A 51 -19.33 1.65 0.70
CA SER A 51 -19.61 0.24 0.98
C SER A 51 -18.32 -0.58 0.91
N ASN A 52 -18.07 -1.35 1.96
CA ASN A 52 -16.93 -2.27 2.01
C ASN A 52 -17.30 -3.72 1.67
N ARG A 53 -18.49 -3.95 1.12
CA ARG A 53 -18.91 -5.29 0.71
C ARG A 53 -18.00 -5.83 -0.40
N GLY A 54 -17.42 -7.00 -0.19
CA GLY A 54 -16.46 -7.63 -1.11
C GLY A 54 -15.01 -7.22 -0.89
N ASN A 55 -14.76 -6.28 0.02
CA ASN A 55 -13.42 -5.88 0.43
C ASN A 55 -12.85 -6.86 1.47
N PHE A 56 -11.53 -6.76 1.71
CA PHE A 56 -10.81 -7.58 2.68
C PHE A 56 -10.15 -6.72 3.75
N ILE A 57 -10.15 -7.23 4.98
CA ILE A 57 -9.33 -6.67 6.07
C ILE A 57 -7.95 -7.31 5.94
N VAL A 58 -6.92 -6.49 5.72
CA VAL A 58 -5.57 -6.98 5.48
C VAL A 58 -4.53 -6.19 6.28
N SER A 59 -3.40 -6.80 6.54
CA SER A 59 -2.18 -6.09 6.91
C SER A 59 -1.50 -5.59 5.63
N LEU A 60 -1.40 -4.26 5.49
CA LEU A 60 -0.73 -3.65 4.33
C LEU A 60 0.73 -4.10 4.22
N SER A 61 1.42 -4.21 5.36
CA SER A 61 2.79 -4.70 5.43
C SER A 61 2.94 -6.13 4.89
N ASN A 62 2.01 -7.03 5.22
CA ASN A 62 2.03 -8.40 4.70
C ASN A 62 1.73 -8.44 3.20
N LEU A 63 0.80 -7.61 2.74
CA LEU A 63 0.48 -7.51 1.32
C LEU A 63 1.68 -6.98 0.53
N CYS A 64 2.34 -5.91 0.99
CA CYS A 64 3.53 -5.38 0.35
C CYS A 64 4.67 -6.41 0.28
N LYS A 65 4.90 -7.18 1.36
CA LYS A 65 5.91 -8.25 1.37
C LYS A 65 5.57 -9.36 0.37
N TRP A 66 4.30 -9.71 0.24
CA TRP A 66 3.87 -10.71 -0.71
C TRP A 66 4.02 -10.20 -2.16
N LEU A 67 3.58 -8.96 -2.46
CA LEU A 67 3.78 -8.33 -3.76
C LEU A 67 5.27 -8.20 -4.13
N GLY A 68 6.12 -7.87 -3.16
CA GLY A 68 7.57 -7.84 -3.35
C GLY A 68 8.11 -9.18 -3.83
N ARG A 69 7.72 -10.29 -3.20
CA ARG A 69 8.12 -11.64 -3.63
C ARG A 69 7.61 -12.00 -5.03
N GLU A 70 6.39 -11.60 -5.37
CA GLU A 70 5.86 -11.80 -6.73
C GLU A 70 6.66 -11.00 -7.77
N ALA A 71 7.06 -9.77 -7.44
CA ALA A 71 7.91 -8.94 -8.31
C ALA A 71 9.32 -9.54 -8.46
N GLU A 72 9.94 -9.98 -7.37
CA GLU A 72 11.25 -10.65 -7.39
C GLU A 72 11.22 -11.93 -8.23
N ALA A 73 10.13 -12.70 -8.16
CA ALA A 73 9.93 -13.89 -8.99
C ALA A 73 9.84 -13.58 -10.48
N LEU A 74 9.50 -12.34 -10.85
CA LEU A 74 9.50 -11.83 -12.23
C LEU A 74 10.85 -11.17 -12.63
N GLY A 75 11.87 -11.25 -11.77
CA GLY A 75 13.21 -10.69 -12.04
C GLY A 75 13.36 -9.22 -11.66
N VAL A 76 12.44 -8.64 -10.90
CA VAL A 76 12.61 -7.28 -10.36
C VAL A 76 13.50 -7.33 -9.13
N GLU A 77 14.52 -6.50 -9.09
CA GLU A 77 15.36 -6.30 -7.91
C GLU A 77 14.77 -5.19 -7.02
N ILE A 78 14.62 -5.48 -5.73
CA ILE A 78 14.03 -4.54 -4.75
C ILE A 78 15.10 -4.14 -3.74
N TYR A 79 15.39 -2.84 -3.67
CA TYR A 79 16.35 -2.25 -2.75
C TYR A 79 15.63 -1.41 -1.69
N PRO A 80 15.21 -2.01 -0.55
CA PRO A 80 14.52 -1.26 0.50
C PRO A 80 15.48 -0.29 1.20
N GLY A 81 14.95 0.89 1.54
CA GLY A 81 15.73 1.91 2.25
C GLY A 81 16.45 2.92 1.35
N PHE A 82 16.41 2.76 0.04
CA PHE A 82 16.97 3.72 -0.92
C PHE A 82 15.85 4.59 -1.49
N PRO A 83 15.70 5.85 -1.03
CA PRO A 83 14.69 6.74 -1.59
C PRO A 83 15.11 7.18 -3.00
N ALA A 84 14.22 7.02 -3.98
CA ALA A 84 14.41 7.62 -5.29
C ALA A 84 14.21 9.14 -5.18
N HIS A 85 15.21 9.93 -5.60
CA HIS A 85 15.15 11.38 -5.61
C HIS A 85 14.82 11.90 -7.00
N ASP A 86 15.51 11.38 -8.04
CA ASP A 86 15.30 11.80 -9.41
C ASP A 86 15.58 10.65 -10.39
N LEU A 87 15.23 10.85 -11.66
CA LEU A 87 15.48 9.90 -12.74
C LEU A 87 16.62 10.40 -13.64
N ILE A 88 17.52 9.50 -14.00
CA ILE A 88 18.50 9.76 -15.07
C ILE A 88 17.82 9.42 -16.39
N VAL A 89 17.55 10.46 -17.19
CA VAL A 89 16.89 10.30 -18.49
C VAL A 89 17.84 10.76 -19.60
N GLU A 90 18.13 9.88 -20.54
CA GLU A 90 18.92 10.17 -21.74
C GLU A 90 18.11 9.85 -22.99
N GLU A 91 18.01 10.79 -23.90
CA GLU A 91 17.26 10.64 -25.16
C GLU A 91 15.81 10.14 -24.98
N GLY A 92 15.14 10.56 -23.87
CA GLY A 92 13.79 10.12 -23.54
C GLY A 92 13.66 8.72 -22.95
N VAL A 93 14.79 8.06 -22.65
CA VAL A 93 14.85 6.72 -22.04
C VAL A 93 15.40 6.83 -20.62
N VAL A 94 14.70 6.20 -19.65
CA VAL A 94 15.19 6.11 -18.28
C VAL A 94 16.39 5.17 -18.23
N LYS A 95 17.55 5.68 -17.79
CA LYS A 95 18.83 4.97 -17.68
C LYS A 95 19.16 4.57 -16.25
N GLY A 96 18.59 5.27 -15.28
CA GLY A 96 18.89 5.01 -13.87
C GLY A 96 18.07 5.90 -12.96
N VAL A 97 18.40 5.81 -11.67
CA VAL A 97 17.77 6.57 -10.59
C VAL A 97 18.85 7.22 -9.76
N ILE A 98 18.65 8.48 -9.40
CA ILE A 98 19.46 9.16 -8.39
C ILE A 98 18.82 8.89 -7.04
N THR A 99 19.58 8.33 -6.10
CA THR A 99 19.10 8.10 -4.74
C THR A 99 19.21 9.39 -3.92
N GLY A 100 18.35 9.55 -2.95
CA GLY A 100 18.42 10.68 -2.01
C GLY A 100 19.24 10.35 -0.77
N ASP A 101 19.65 11.37 -0.05
CA ASP A 101 20.38 11.24 1.20
C ASP A 101 19.58 10.45 2.25
N LEU A 102 20.28 9.56 2.94
CA LEU A 102 19.76 8.82 4.09
C LEU A 102 20.24 9.45 5.40
N GLY A 103 19.49 9.26 6.48
CA GLY A 103 19.89 9.71 7.80
C GLY A 103 19.89 11.22 8.00
N VAL A 104 19.11 11.96 7.22
CA VAL A 104 18.86 13.39 7.44
C VAL A 104 17.67 13.55 8.39
N ALA A 105 17.82 14.36 9.44
CA ALA A 105 16.74 14.69 10.36
C ALA A 105 15.80 15.76 9.78
N LYS A 106 14.64 15.95 10.39
CA LYS A 106 13.60 16.86 9.90
C LYS A 106 14.06 18.34 9.82
N ASP A 107 15.01 18.71 10.65
CA ASP A 107 15.64 20.04 10.70
C ASP A 107 16.88 20.18 9.80
N GLY A 108 17.18 19.12 9.01
CA GLY A 108 18.26 19.12 8.03
C GLY A 108 19.62 18.67 8.59
N HIS A 109 19.75 18.39 9.90
CA HIS A 109 21.04 17.90 10.40
C HIS A 109 21.28 16.43 10.05
N HIS A 110 22.54 16.04 9.87
CA HIS A 110 22.93 14.66 9.59
C HIS A 110 22.98 13.87 10.90
N LYS A 111 22.33 12.70 10.89
CA LYS A 111 22.42 11.70 11.98
C LYS A 111 23.68 10.86 11.84
N ASP A 112 24.02 10.07 12.87
CA ASP A 112 25.14 9.14 12.82
C ASP A 112 25.03 8.11 11.68
N SER A 113 23.80 7.86 11.22
CA SER A 113 23.48 6.97 10.09
C SER A 113 23.40 7.70 8.74
N TYR A 114 23.94 8.91 8.63
CA TYR A 114 23.94 9.66 7.37
C TYR A 114 24.74 8.93 6.31
N THR A 115 24.13 8.80 5.13
CA THR A 115 24.77 8.30 3.91
C THR A 115 24.31 9.18 2.75
N PRO A 116 25.23 9.77 1.98
CA PRO A 116 24.87 10.55 0.81
C PRO A 116 24.22 9.66 -0.25
N GLY A 117 23.30 10.25 -1.01
CA GLY A 117 22.62 9.59 -2.13
C GLY A 117 23.48 9.49 -3.39
#